data_b4158bf36d0137c8a1d7ff62e065f8fb
#
_entry.id   b4158bf36d0137c8a1d7ff62e065f8fb
#
_cell.length_a   1.000
_cell.length_b   1.000
_cell.length_c   1.000
_cell.angle_alpha   90.00
_cell.angle_beta   90.00
_cell.angle_gamma   90.00
#
_symmetry.space_group_name_H-M   'P 1'
#
loop_
_entity.id
_entity.type
_entity.pdbx_description
1 polymer ?
#
loop_
_entity_poly.entity_id
_entity_poly.type
_entity_poly.pdbx_seq_one_letter_code
_entity_poly.pdbx_strand_id
1 'polypeptide(L)'
;NGKAIFFDSKREMLNYLDKAIYEKKKNIDIGCMQLNYRYHGSMFRNLEDMTDPEENIYYAGKFLKKLFLKHKSWNLAVSRYHSSNPIRMKVYLKKVHEHWKKNREGKYNQALQHTKIFKQKEISKVKSQTDLKIIYFKKILQEENS
;
A
#
# COMPACT_ATOMS: atom_id res chain seq x y z
N ASN A 1 6.70 1.71 -19.04
CA ASN A 1 5.34 1.59 -18.50
C ASN A 1 5.12 0.13 -18.15
N GLY A 2 5.07 -0.18 -16.83
CA GLY A 2 4.80 -1.53 -16.33
C GLY A 2 3.38 -1.97 -16.67
N LYS A 3 3.21 -3.25 -17.00
CA LYS A 3 1.91 -3.90 -17.16
C LYS A 3 1.46 -4.41 -15.79
N ALA A 4 0.24 -4.09 -15.37
CA ALA A 4 -0.35 -4.70 -14.19
C ALA A 4 -0.65 -6.19 -14.48
N ILE A 5 -0.29 -7.06 -13.54
CA ILE A 5 -0.53 -8.50 -13.61
C ILE A 5 -1.32 -8.87 -12.36
N PHE A 6 -2.41 -9.60 -12.55
CA PHE A 6 -3.24 -10.14 -11.48
C PHE A 6 -3.14 -11.67 -11.53
N PHE A 7 -3.19 -12.31 -10.38
CA PHE A 7 -3.04 -13.75 -10.23
C PHE A 7 -4.25 -14.31 -9.48
N ASP A 8 -4.66 -15.49 -9.86
CA ASP A 8 -5.80 -16.17 -9.23
C ASP A 8 -5.42 -16.79 -7.87
N SER A 9 -4.11 -16.98 -7.63
CA SER A 9 -3.62 -17.53 -6.38
C SER A 9 -2.28 -16.90 -5.94
N LYS A 10 -2.05 -16.90 -4.62
CA LYS A 10 -0.76 -16.50 -4.03
C LYS A 10 0.40 -17.34 -4.58
N ARG A 11 0.18 -18.65 -4.76
CA ARG A 11 1.20 -19.58 -5.29
C ARG A 11 1.63 -19.21 -6.72
N GLU A 12 0.67 -18.89 -7.57
CA GLU A 12 0.97 -18.49 -8.95
C GLU A 12 1.75 -17.16 -8.97
N MET A 13 1.35 -16.21 -8.16
CA MET A 13 2.07 -14.95 -8.00
C MET A 13 3.51 -15.15 -7.54
N LEU A 14 3.74 -15.98 -6.53
CA LEU A 14 5.08 -16.27 -6.01
C LEU A 14 5.95 -16.95 -7.06
N ASN A 15 5.43 -17.95 -7.77
CA ASN A 15 6.15 -18.61 -8.86
C ASN A 15 6.56 -17.63 -9.97
N TYR A 16 5.67 -16.71 -10.32
CA TYR A 16 5.98 -15.65 -11.30
C TYR A 16 7.10 -14.72 -10.80
N LEU A 17 7.01 -14.29 -9.55
CA LEU A 17 8.00 -13.39 -8.97
C LEU A 17 9.37 -14.05 -8.84
N ASP A 18 9.45 -15.29 -8.37
CA ASP A 18 10.69 -16.06 -8.27
C ASP A 18 11.37 -16.17 -9.64
N LYS A 19 10.60 -16.56 -10.67
CA LYS A 19 11.11 -16.62 -12.04
C LYS A 19 11.61 -15.27 -12.53
N ALA A 20 10.85 -14.19 -12.32
CA ALA A 20 11.23 -12.86 -12.76
C ALA A 20 12.51 -12.36 -12.07
N ILE A 21 12.66 -12.66 -10.76
CA ILE A 21 13.86 -12.29 -10.00
C ILE A 21 15.07 -13.12 -10.42
N TYR A 22 14.88 -14.41 -10.66
CA TYR A 22 15.92 -15.29 -11.22
C TYR A 22 16.43 -14.76 -12.56
N GLU A 23 15.52 -14.29 -13.42
CA GLU A 23 15.82 -13.63 -14.71
C GLU A 23 16.38 -12.21 -14.54
N LYS A 24 16.72 -11.78 -13.31
CA LYS A 24 17.26 -10.45 -12.97
C LYS A 24 16.31 -9.28 -13.25
N LYS A 25 15.03 -9.53 -13.46
CA LYS A 25 13.98 -8.51 -13.61
C LYS A 25 13.55 -7.96 -12.25
N LYS A 26 14.41 -7.13 -11.64
CA LYS A 26 14.18 -6.61 -10.27
C LYS A 26 13.29 -5.37 -10.21
N ASN A 27 13.00 -4.72 -11.32
CA ASN A 27 12.17 -3.51 -11.36
C ASN A 27 10.67 -3.88 -11.43
N ILE A 28 10.17 -4.47 -10.37
CA ILE A 28 8.80 -4.98 -10.24
C ILE A 28 8.20 -4.35 -8.99
N ASP A 29 6.99 -3.79 -9.12
CA ASP A 29 6.22 -3.26 -8.00
C ASP A 29 5.32 -4.37 -7.44
N ILE A 30 5.44 -4.67 -6.15
CA ILE A 30 4.84 -5.83 -5.49
C ILE A 30 3.85 -5.40 -4.42
N GLY A 31 2.76 -6.16 -4.34
CA GLY A 31 1.75 -6.05 -3.30
C GLY A 31 0.83 -4.85 -3.45
N CYS A 32 -0.09 -4.73 -2.48
CA CYS A 32 -1.14 -3.71 -2.51
C CYS A 32 -0.63 -2.27 -2.43
N MET A 33 0.56 -2.06 -1.87
CA MET A 33 1.20 -0.74 -1.78
C MET A 33 2.23 -0.49 -2.87
N GLN A 34 2.35 -1.40 -3.86
CA GLN A 34 3.21 -1.27 -5.04
C GLN A 34 4.65 -0.94 -4.67
N LEU A 35 5.21 -1.69 -3.72
CA LEU A 35 6.61 -1.53 -3.30
C LEU A 35 7.54 -2.12 -4.36
N ASN A 36 8.48 -1.32 -4.83
CA ASN A 36 9.42 -1.76 -5.85
C ASN A 36 10.46 -2.73 -5.26
N TYR A 37 10.53 -3.96 -5.79
CA TYR A 37 11.42 -5.00 -5.29
C TYR A 37 12.90 -4.59 -5.31
N ARG A 38 13.33 -3.86 -6.34
CA ARG A 38 14.73 -3.41 -6.48
C ARG A 38 15.20 -2.57 -5.30
N TYR A 39 14.30 -1.75 -4.74
CA TYR A 39 14.63 -0.79 -3.67
C TYR A 39 14.19 -1.26 -2.29
N HIS A 40 13.20 -2.11 -2.22
CA HIS A 40 12.55 -2.49 -0.96
C HIS A 40 12.59 -3.99 -0.66
N GLY A 41 12.98 -4.85 -1.61
CA GLY A 41 12.97 -6.30 -1.45
C GLY A 41 13.83 -6.79 -0.26
N SER A 42 14.98 -6.16 -0.04
CA SER A 42 15.87 -6.49 1.08
C SER A 42 15.33 -6.11 2.47
N MET A 43 14.23 -5.40 2.53
CA MET A 43 13.58 -5.01 3.79
C MET A 43 12.59 -6.07 4.30
N PHE A 44 12.34 -7.09 3.51
CA PHE A 44 11.50 -8.24 3.84
C PHE A 44 12.36 -9.49 3.96
N ARG A 45 11.97 -10.44 4.80
CA ARG A 45 12.70 -11.69 4.98
C ARG A 45 12.72 -12.54 3.71
N ASN A 46 11.61 -12.50 2.97
CA ASN A 46 11.39 -13.26 1.74
C ASN A 46 10.28 -12.63 0.90
N LEU A 47 9.98 -13.21 -0.26
CA LEU A 47 8.91 -12.75 -1.15
C LEU A 47 7.52 -12.98 -0.58
N GLU A 48 7.34 -14.02 0.24
CA GLU A 48 6.06 -14.28 0.90
C GLU A 48 5.65 -13.14 1.81
N ASP A 49 6.59 -12.63 2.62
CA ASP A 49 6.38 -11.47 3.49
C ASP A 49 6.07 -10.21 2.64
N MET A 50 6.84 -9.99 1.56
CA MET A 50 6.63 -8.81 0.72
C MET A 50 5.28 -8.84 -0.02
N THR A 51 4.75 -10.02 -0.31
CA THR A 51 3.42 -10.20 -0.92
C THR A 51 2.30 -10.29 0.10
N ASP A 52 2.62 -10.50 1.37
CA ASP A 52 1.64 -10.50 2.44
C ASP A 52 1.04 -9.09 2.61
N PRO A 53 -0.29 -8.94 2.62
CA PRO A 53 -0.90 -7.63 2.70
C PRO A 53 -0.58 -6.86 3.98
N GLU A 54 -0.48 -7.53 5.12
CA GLU A 54 -0.19 -6.88 6.41
C GLU A 54 1.23 -6.33 6.41
N GLU A 55 2.21 -7.17 6.09
CA GLU A 55 3.62 -6.79 6.06
C GLU A 55 3.89 -5.72 4.99
N ASN A 56 3.26 -5.85 3.82
CA ASN A 56 3.41 -4.89 2.73
C ASN A 56 2.89 -3.50 3.12
N ILE A 57 1.71 -3.42 3.75
CA ILE A 57 1.12 -2.16 4.20
C ILE A 57 1.90 -1.57 5.38
N TYR A 58 2.27 -2.41 6.35
CA TYR A 58 3.04 -1.97 7.51
C TYR A 58 4.36 -1.32 7.09
N TYR A 59 5.12 -2.00 6.26
CA TYR A 59 6.37 -1.45 5.74
C TYR A 59 6.15 -0.17 4.93
N ALA A 60 5.14 -0.13 4.06
CA ALA A 60 4.82 1.05 3.26
C ALA A 60 4.48 2.27 4.14
N GLY A 61 3.73 2.06 5.23
CA GLY A 61 3.42 3.09 6.22
C GLY A 61 4.69 3.64 6.89
N LYS A 62 5.57 2.75 7.35
CA LYS A 62 6.88 3.15 7.91
C LYS A 62 7.73 3.94 6.91
N PHE A 63 7.76 3.48 5.67
CA PHE A 63 8.52 4.16 4.62
C PHE A 63 7.95 5.57 4.34
N LEU A 64 6.64 5.70 4.22
CA LEU A 64 5.98 6.99 4.03
C LEU A 64 6.24 7.94 5.21
N LYS A 65 6.19 7.43 6.44
CA LYS A 65 6.54 8.21 7.63
C LYS A 65 7.99 8.67 7.61
N LYS A 66 8.93 7.80 7.28
CA LYS A 66 10.35 8.16 7.14
C LYS A 66 10.53 9.31 6.14
N LEU A 67 9.79 9.26 5.03
CA LEU A 67 9.80 10.35 4.05
C LEU A 67 9.23 11.65 4.62
N PHE A 68 8.13 11.58 5.38
CA PHE A 68 7.57 12.75 6.06
C PHE A 68 8.54 13.35 7.08
N LEU A 69 9.14 12.54 7.94
CA LEU A 69 10.13 13.01 8.92
C LEU A 69 11.33 13.70 8.26
N LYS A 70 11.77 13.18 7.11
CA LYS A 70 12.85 13.76 6.34
C LYS A 70 12.47 15.09 5.69
N HIS A 71 11.28 15.18 5.12
CA HIS A 71 10.88 16.30 4.26
C HIS A 71 9.94 17.30 4.94
N LYS A 72 9.37 16.96 6.11
CA LYS A 72 8.42 17.76 6.88
C LYS A 72 7.21 18.26 6.07
N SER A 73 6.84 17.51 5.03
CA SER A 73 5.72 17.82 4.13
C SER A 73 5.09 16.53 3.62
N TRP A 74 3.80 16.34 3.89
CA TRP A 74 3.04 15.19 3.38
C TRP A 74 2.97 15.17 1.86
N ASN A 75 2.79 16.31 1.22
CA ASN A 75 2.80 16.37 -0.24
C ASN A 75 4.12 15.88 -0.83
N LEU A 76 5.23 16.27 -0.20
CA LEU A 76 6.54 15.85 -0.66
C LEU A 76 6.82 14.38 -0.30
N ALA A 77 6.39 13.91 0.86
CA ALA A 77 6.51 12.50 1.26
C ALA A 77 5.74 11.59 0.29
N VAL A 78 4.48 11.90 0.01
CA VAL A 78 3.63 11.14 -0.94
C VAL A 78 4.24 11.15 -2.34
N SER A 79 4.72 12.29 -2.80
CA SER A 79 5.38 12.41 -4.11
C SER A 79 6.64 11.54 -4.18
N ARG A 80 7.48 11.61 -3.16
CA ARG A 80 8.74 10.87 -3.04
C ARG A 80 8.54 9.36 -2.83
N TYR A 81 7.42 8.96 -2.25
CA TYR A 81 7.05 7.56 -2.16
C TYR A 81 6.99 6.89 -3.54
N HIS A 82 6.45 7.59 -4.52
CA HIS A 82 6.32 7.07 -5.87
C HIS A 82 7.60 7.24 -6.72
N SER A 83 8.29 8.38 -6.62
CA SER A 83 9.45 8.67 -7.47
C SER A 83 10.29 9.81 -6.92
N SER A 84 11.58 9.83 -7.28
CA SER A 84 12.45 11.00 -7.12
C SER A 84 12.47 11.93 -8.36
N ASN A 85 11.88 11.51 -9.48
CA ASN A 85 11.77 12.33 -10.68
C ASN A 85 10.69 13.42 -10.51
N PRO A 86 10.99 14.72 -10.65
CA PRO A 86 10.03 15.81 -10.37
C PRO A 86 8.75 15.74 -11.21
N ILE A 87 8.84 15.34 -12.47
CA ILE A 87 7.68 15.23 -13.37
C ILE A 87 6.74 14.12 -12.88
N ARG A 88 7.30 12.94 -12.57
CA ARG A 88 6.52 11.80 -12.03
C ARG A 88 5.92 12.12 -10.67
N MET A 89 6.67 12.80 -9.80
CA MET A 89 6.18 13.26 -8.49
C MET A 89 4.94 14.14 -8.64
N LYS A 90 4.97 15.14 -9.51
CA LYS A 90 3.85 16.07 -9.76
C LYS A 90 2.60 15.32 -10.26
N VAL A 91 2.79 14.45 -11.25
CA VAL A 91 1.68 13.65 -11.82
C VAL A 91 1.06 12.73 -10.77
N TYR A 92 1.88 12.05 -9.97
CA TYR A 92 1.39 11.14 -8.93
C TYR A 92 0.65 11.90 -7.82
N LEU A 93 1.21 12.99 -7.32
CA LEU A 93 0.58 13.80 -6.28
C LEU A 93 -0.79 14.33 -6.73
N LYS A 94 -0.90 14.77 -7.98
CA LYS A 94 -2.19 15.18 -8.55
C LYS A 94 -3.21 14.05 -8.51
N LYS A 95 -2.85 12.84 -8.92
CA LYS A 95 -3.73 11.66 -8.85
C LYS A 95 -4.17 11.34 -7.42
N VAL A 96 -3.23 11.38 -6.48
CA VAL A 96 -3.54 11.13 -5.06
C VAL A 96 -4.52 12.18 -4.53
N HIS A 97 -4.32 13.45 -4.82
CA HIS A 97 -5.23 14.52 -4.41
C HIS A 97 -6.63 14.39 -5.04
N GLU A 98 -6.71 14.00 -6.31
CA GLU A 98 -7.99 13.76 -6.99
C GLU A 98 -8.77 12.60 -6.35
N HIS A 99 -8.09 11.49 -6.05
CA HIS A 99 -8.69 10.36 -5.36
C HIS A 99 -9.10 10.73 -3.92
N TRP A 100 -8.25 11.46 -3.21
CA TRP A 100 -8.57 11.92 -1.86
C TRP A 100 -9.77 12.85 -1.82
N LYS A 101 -9.85 13.81 -2.77
CA LYS A 101 -10.99 14.70 -2.93
C LYS A 101 -12.28 13.93 -3.20
N LYS A 102 -12.27 13.02 -4.18
CA LYS A 102 -13.42 12.15 -4.49
C LYS A 102 -13.89 11.33 -3.29
N ASN A 103 -12.95 10.82 -2.49
CA ASN A 103 -13.29 10.06 -1.28
C ASN A 103 -13.89 10.94 -0.18
N ARG A 104 -13.50 12.22 -0.08
CA ARG A 104 -14.08 13.16 0.87
C ARG A 104 -15.48 13.63 0.47
N GLU A 105 -15.75 13.78 -0.82
CA GLU A 105 -16.98 14.41 -1.35
C GLU A 105 -18.21 13.48 -1.38
N GLY A 106 -18.25 12.40 -0.62
CA GLY A 106 -19.49 11.69 -0.37
C GLY A 106 -19.52 10.18 -0.63
N LYS A 107 -18.64 9.61 -1.44
CA LYS A 107 -18.58 8.14 -1.58
C LYS A 107 -18.08 7.45 -0.30
N TYR A 108 -17.24 8.14 0.47
CA TYR A 108 -16.75 7.64 1.76
C TYR A 108 -17.87 7.54 2.80
N ASN A 109 -18.82 8.47 2.82
CA ASN A 109 -19.96 8.42 3.75
C ASN A 109 -20.95 7.30 3.39
N GLN A 110 -21.15 7.01 2.12
CA GLN A 110 -21.97 5.85 1.70
C GLN A 110 -21.27 4.53 2.03
N ALA A 111 -19.98 4.41 1.76
CA ALA A 111 -19.20 3.24 2.14
C ALA A 111 -19.15 3.03 3.66
N LEU A 112 -19.02 4.10 4.46
CA LEU A 112 -19.08 4.04 5.92
C LEU A 112 -20.47 3.67 6.45
N GLN A 113 -21.56 4.12 5.82
CA GLN A 113 -22.91 3.68 6.19
C GLN A 113 -23.11 2.19 5.86
N HIS A 114 -22.68 1.73 4.68
CA HIS A 114 -22.67 0.32 4.34
C HIS A 114 -21.78 -0.50 5.30
N THR A 115 -20.60 0.02 5.67
CA THR A 115 -19.70 -0.64 6.62
C THR A 115 -20.29 -0.67 8.04
N LYS A 116 -21.05 0.34 8.46
CA LYS A 116 -21.76 0.33 9.75
C LYS A 116 -22.88 -0.73 9.77
N ILE A 117 -23.60 -0.90 8.68
CA ILE A 117 -24.64 -1.94 8.55
C ILE A 117 -24.01 -3.33 8.48
N PHE A 118 -22.86 -3.49 7.80
CA PHE A 118 -22.08 -4.73 7.77
C PHE A 118 -21.42 -5.05 9.13
N LYS A 119 -20.89 -4.06 9.85
CA LYS A 119 -20.31 -4.26 11.19
C LYS A 119 -21.28 -4.82 12.21
N GLN A 120 -22.57 -4.57 12.12
CA GLN A 120 -23.56 -5.19 13.02
C GLN A 120 -23.83 -6.66 12.69
N LYS A 121 -23.56 -7.12 11.48
CA LYS A 121 -23.81 -8.53 11.07
C LYS A 121 -22.56 -9.42 11.02
N GLU A 122 -21.35 -8.88 11.00
CA GLU A 122 -20.13 -9.66 10.73
C GLU A 122 -18.97 -9.54 11.74
N ILE A 123 -19.22 -9.06 12.95
CA ILE A 123 -18.20 -9.16 14.02
C ILE A 123 -17.85 -10.64 14.33
N SER A 124 -18.63 -11.60 13.84
CA SER A 124 -18.39 -13.03 14.03
C SER A 124 -17.77 -13.78 12.84
N LYS A 125 -17.70 -13.19 11.67
CA LYS A 125 -17.12 -13.85 10.48
C LYS A 125 -16.32 -12.85 9.65
N VAL A 126 -15.06 -13.13 9.49
CA VAL A 126 -14.17 -12.56 8.48
C VAL A 126 -13.46 -11.26 8.88
N LYS A 127 -12.24 -11.42 9.33
CA LYS A 127 -11.20 -10.41 9.20
C LYS A 127 -10.86 -10.26 7.70
N SER A 128 -11.56 -9.40 6.98
CA SER A 128 -11.23 -9.16 5.58
C SER A 128 -9.89 -8.39 5.47
N GLN A 129 -9.13 -8.66 4.43
CA GLN A 129 -7.86 -7.98 4.17
C GLN A 129 -7.99 -6.44 4.16
N THR A 130 -9.18 -5.94 3.85
CA THR A 130 -9.48 -4.50 3.81
C THR A 130 -9.63 -3.90 5.20
N ASP A 131 -10.23 -4.66 6.14
CA ASP A 131 -10.39 -4.23 7.55
C ASP A 131 -9.05 -4.22 8.28
N LEU A 132 -8.18 -5.19 8.01
CA LEU A 132 -6.80 -5.23 8.50
C LEU A 132 -5.98 -4.00 8.04
N LYS A 133 -6.18 -3.54 6.81
CA LYS A 133 -5.52 -2.35 6.27
C LYS A 133 -5.81 -1.09 7.09
N ILE A 134 -7.06 -0.88 7.46
CA ILE A 134 -7.50 0.31 8.21
C ILE A 134 -7.05 0.23 9.67
N ILE A 135 -7.11 -0.96 10.29
CA ILE A 135 -6.69 -1.19 11.68
C ILE A 135 -5.18 -0.99 11.83
N TYR A 136 -4.37 -1.52 10.92
CA TYR A 136 -2.91 -1.37 10.97
C TYR A 136 -2.46 0.08 10.81
N PHE A 137 -3.07 0.82 9.89
CA PHE A 137 -2.76 2.25 9.71
C PHE A 137 -3.10 3.07 10.95
N LYS A 138 -4.23 2.77 11.61
CA LYS A 138 -4.62 3.41 12.88
C LYS A 138 -3.68 3.04 14.03
N LYS A 139 -3.24 1.78 14.10
CA LYS A 139 -2.32 1.32 15.14
C LYS A 139 -0.95 2.00 15.05
N ILE A 140 -0.39 2.13 13.84
CA ILE A 140 0.86 2.86 13.60
C ILE A 140 0.74 4.34 14.04
N LEU A 141 -0.40 4.97 13.81
CA LEU A 141 -0.63 6.37 14.19
C LEU A 141 -0.86 6.58 15.69
N GLN A 142 -1.35 5.56 16.42
CA GLN A 142 -1.62 5.64 17.87
C GLN A 142 -0.40 5.31 18.73
N GLU A 143 0.45 4.37 18.31
CA GLU A 143 1.68 4.01 19.04
C GLU A 143 2.72 5.15 19.08
N GLU A 144 2.46 6.25 18.40
CA GLU A 144 3.35 7.41 18.28
C GLU A 144 2.89 8.64 19.08
N ASN A 145 1.70 8.57 19.63
CA ASN A 145 1.16 9.63 20.51
C ASN A 145 1.18 9.21 21.99
N SER A 146 1.79 8.06 22.32
CA SER A 146 2.05 7.56 23.67
C SER A 146 3.53 7.63 24.00
#